data_a8591b1f5c21dd70c82868298d3a8133
#
_entry.id   a8591b1f5c21dd70c82868298d3a8133
#
_cell.length_a   1.000
_cell.length_b   1.000
_cell.length_c   1.000
_cell.angle_alpha   90.00
_cell.angle_beta   90.00
_cell.angle_gamma   90.00
#
_symmetry.space_group_name_H-M   'P 1'
#
loop_
_entity.id
_entity.type
_entity.pdbx_description
1 polymer ?
#
loop_
_entity_poly.entity_id
_entity_poly.type
_entity_poly.pdbx_seq_one_letter_code
_entity_poly.pdbx_strand_id
1 'polypeptide(L)'
;SLSEQTLMAMVKNKTVLNVDTCVMVARLYKETGDIAALDDRTAEGYRNLIKSLNVYLDIALDPSVTEETFHLQSEGMQDEVDGLINPHRDVEELARQLASFILPVPTRRLLFKYYEKYGFFGRAEDLLFDLLEHDRSDLQTISDGHHFYRRLLRKEDAELTAGNLPRAEVE
;
A
#
# COMPACT_ATOMS: atom_id res chain seq x y z
N SER A 1 -7.81 -17.57 14.82
CA SER A 1 -6.83 -16.57 14.37
C SER A 1 -7.49 -15.20 14.39
N LEU A 2 -6.86 -14.23 15.02
CA LEU A 2 -7.30 -12.85 15.01
C LEU A 2 -7.36 -12.36 13.57
N SER A 3 -8.45 -11.69 13.17
CA SER A 3 -8.51 -11.06 11.86
C SER A 3 -7.54 -9.88 11.82
N GLU A 4 -7.00 -9.55 10.65
CA GLU A 4 -6.16 -8.38 10.41
C GLU A 4 -6.83 -7.09 10.91
N GLN A 5 -8.14 -6.94 10.68
CA GLN A 5 -8.94 -5.82 11.20
C GLN A 5 -8.97 -5.75 12.72
N THR A 6 -9.02 -6.90 13.41
CA THR A 6 -8.99 -6.96 14.88
C THR A 6 -7.62 -6.57 15.41
N LEU A 7 -6.52 -7.03 14.76
CA LEU A 7 -5.14 -6.62 15.09
C LEU A 7 -4.95 -5.12 14.90
N MET A 8 -5.38 -4.57 13.76
CA MET A 8 -5.29 -3.13 13.50
C MET A 8 -6.16 -2.32 14.47
N ALA A 9 -7.35 -2.81 14.86
CA ALA A 9 -8.17 -2.16 15.88
C ALA A 9 -7.51 -2.18 17.27
N MET A 10 -6.79 -3.24 17.64
CA MET A 10 -6.04 -3.31 18.91
C MET A 10 -4.84 -2.35 18.93
N VAL A 11 -4.15 -2.18 17.78
CA VAL A 11 -3.02 -1.27 17.64
C VAL A 11 -3.49 0.20 17.58
N LYS A 12 -4.68 0.46 17.05
CA LYS A 12 -5.33 1.79 17.00
C LYS A 12 -6.00 2.21 18.33
N ASN A 13 -5.94 1.42 19.39
CA ASN A 13 -6.69 1.64 20.64
C ASN A 13 -6.21 2.86 21.50
N LYS A 14 -5.32 3.67 20.96
CA LYS A 14 -5.03 5.03 21.44
C LYS A 14 -4.87 5.91 20.21
N THR A 15 -5.50 7.02 20.17
CA THR A 15 -5.57 8.10 19.18
C THR A 15 -4.43 8.30 18.17
N VAL A 16 -3.38 7.51 18.21
CA VAL A 16 -2.22 7.52 17.29
C VAL A 16 -1.84 6.08 16.95
N LEU A 17 -1.65 5.82 15.66
CA LEU A 17 -1.17 4.53 15.16
C LEU A 17 0.23 4.25 15.73
N ASN A 18 0.41 3.11 16.41
CA ASN A 18 1.76 2.70 16.82
C ASN A 18 2.47 2.08 15.62
N VAL A 19 3.20 2.92 14.89
CA VAL A 19 3.88 2.56 13.63
C VAL A 19 4.86 1.40 13.84
N ASP A 20 5.65 1.43 14.92
CA ASP A 20 6.64 0.37 15.19
C ASP A 20 5.99 -1.00 15.35
N THR A 21 4.91 -1.06 16.13
CA THR A 21 4.15 -2.32 16.29
C THR A 21 3.55 -2.78 14.97
N CYS A 22 3.03 -1.87 14.15
CA CYS A 22 2.49 -2.21 12.83
C CYS A 22 3.58 -2.75 11.90
N VAL A 23 4.75 -2.11 11.87
CA VAL A 23 5.89 -2.56 11.05
C VAL A 23 6.38 -3.95 11.51
N MET A 24 6.48 -4.18 12.82
CA MET A 24 6.84 -5.52 13.34
C MET A 24 5.83 -6.58 12.90
N VAL A 25 4.53 -6.29 12.98
CA VAL A 25 3.47 -7.21 12.53
C VAL A 25 3.56 -7.45 11.02
N ALA A 26 3.77 -6.40 10.22
CA ALA A 26 3.94 -6.54 8.77
C ALA A 26 5.12 -7.43 8.40
N ARG A 27 6.26 -7.24 9.07
CA ARG A 27 7.46 -8.08 8.89
C ARG A 27 7.21 -9.53 9.26
N LEU A 28 6.58 -9.79 10.39
CA LEU A 28 6.24 -11.17 10.78
C LEU A 28 5.36 -11.86 9.74
N TYR A 29 4.40 -11.15 9.17
CA TYR A 29 3.60 -11.68 8.06
C TYR A 29 4.45 -11.94 6.81
N LYS A 30 5.35 -11.01 6.45
CA LYS A 30 6.24 -11.18 5.30
C LYS A 30 7.12 -12.42 5.46
N GLU A 31 7.87 -12.51 6.57
CA GLU A 31 8.74 -13.66 6.87
C GLU A 31 7.97 -14.98 6.87
N THR A 32 6.78 -15.00 7.49
CA THR A 32 5.92 -16.20 7.48
C THR A 32 5.47 -16.56 6.07
N GLY A 33 5.21 -15.54 5.24
CA GLY A 33 4.85 -15.71 3.84
C GLY A 33 5.99 -16.27 3.01
N ASP A 34 7.19 -15.75 3.18
CA ASP A 34 8.40 -16.17 2.47
C ASP A 34 8.77 -17.62 2.86
N ILE A 35 8.71 -17.98 4.15
CA ILE A 35 8.93 -19.36 4.62
C ILE A 35 7.89 -20.31 4.03
N ALA A 36 6.61 -19.91 4.03
CA ALA A 36 5.55 -20.75 3.46
C ALA A 36 5.74 -20.98 1.95
N ALA A 37 6.25 -20.00 1.22
CA ALA A 37 6.56 -20.13 -0.20
C ALA A 37 7.73 -21.12 -0.42
N LEU A 38 8.75 -21.12 0.43
CA LEU A 38 9.86 -22.07 0.37
C LEU A 38 9.43 -23.51 0.67
N ASP A 39 8.40 -23.69 1.49
CA ASP A 39 7.81 -25.00 1.85
C ASP A 39 6.70 -25.46 0.89
N ASP A 40 6.60 -24.89 -0.31
CA ASP A 40 5.54 -25.15 -1.30
C ASP A 40 4.10 -24.88 -0.80
N ARG A 41 3.94 -24.16 0.33
CA ARG A 41 2.65 -23.75 0.87
C ARG A 41 2.17 -22.42 0.24
N THR A 42 2.11 -22.40 -1.10
CA THR A 42 1.89 -21.17 -1.89
C THR A 42 0.66 -20.37 -1.47
N ALA A 43 -0.47 -21.05 -1.17
CA ALA A 43 -1.70 -20.36 -0.76
C ALA A 43 -1.56 -19.70 0.63
N GLU A 44 -0.76 -20.25 1.53
CA GLU A 44 -0.47 -19.66 2.83
C GLU A 44 0.52 -18.50 2.69
N GLY A 45 1.56 -18.70 1.88
CA GLY A 45 2.52 -17.67 1.52
C GLY A 45 1.82 -16.44 0.98
N TYR A 46 1.00 -16.61 -0.05
CA TYR A 46 0.19 -15.55 -0.65
C TYR A 46 -0.66 -14.79 0.39
N ARG A 47 -1.42 -15.52 1.25
CA ARG A 47 -2.26 -14.87 2.26
C ARG A 47 -1.46 -14.02 3.25
N ASN A 48 -0.28 -14.48 3.66
CA ASN A 48 0.55 -13.75 4.59
C ASN A 48 1.22 -12.53 3.93
N LEU A 49 1.68 -12.65 2.68
CA LEU A 49 2.21 -11.51 1.92
C LEU A 49 1.14 -10.42 1.70
N ILE A 50 -0.11 -10.80 1.40
CA ILE A 50 -1.24 -9.84 1.30
C ILE A 50 -1.49 -9.12 2.62
N LYS A 51 -1.45 -9.83 3.75
CA LYS A 51 -1.61 -9.20 5.08
C LYS A 51 -0.49 -8.22 5.38
N SER A 52 0.76 -8.61 5.07
CA SER A 52 1.91 -7.72 5.20
C SER A 52 1.72 -6.46 4.37
N LEU A 53 1.40 -6.61 3.09
CA LEU A 53 1.14 -5.49 2.18
C LEU A 53 0.05 -4.55 2.70
N ASN A 54 -1.08 -5.09 3.14
CA ASN A 54 -2.18 -4.28 3.66
C ASN A 54 -1.77 -3.48 4.91
N VAL A 55 -1.00 -4.06 5.83
CA VAL A 55 -0.50 -3.34 7.01
C VAL A 55 0.42 -2.19 6.60
N TYR A 56 1.36 -2.41 5.68
CA TYR A 56 2.22 -1.33 5.19
C TYR A 56 1.44 -0.23 4.46
N LEU A 57 0.42 -0.59 3.67
CA LEU A 57 -0.46 0.36 3.00
C LEU A 57 -1.28 1.17 4.00
N ASP A 58 -1.80 0.54 5.05
CA ASP A 58 -2.52 1.24 6.13
C ASP A 58 -1.62 2.26 6.85
N ILE A 59 -0.35 1.90 7.11
CA ILE A 59 0.65 2.82 7.67
C ILE A 59 0.89 3.99 6.71
N ALA A 60 1.18 3.70 5.44
CA ALA A 60 1.51 4.72 4.45
C ALA A 60 0.34 5.66 4.15
N LEU A 61 -0.90 5.21 4.31
CA LEU A 61 -2.12 6.00 4.07
C LEU A 61 -2.63 6.73 5.31
N ASP A 62 -2.15 6.39 6.51
CA ASP A 62 -2.59 7.04 7.74
C ASP A 62 -2.18 8.53 7.76
N PRO A 63 -3.12 9.46 7.97
CA PRO A 63 -2.81 10.89 7.98
C PRO A 63 -1.91 11.34 9.14
N SER A 64 -1.83 10.55 10.23
CA SER A 64 -0.97 10.85 11.37
C SER A 64 0.49 10.46 11.15
N VAL A 65 0.76 9.72 10.08
CA VAL A 65 2.10 9.25 9.73
C VAL A 65 2.68 10.15 8.64
N THR A 66 3.69 10.92 9.01
CA THR A 66 4.42 11.82 8.11
C THR A 66 5.78 11.22 7.75
N GLU A 67 6.42 11.70 6.68
CA GLU A 67 7.79 11.30 6.33
C GLU A 67 8.77 11.56 7.48
N GLU A 68 8.58 12.66 8.22
CA GLU A 68 9.37 12.96 9.42
C GLU A 68 9.24 11.91 10.51
N THR A 69 8.06 11.29 10.65
CA THR A 69 7.81 10.22 11.63
C THR A 69 8.72 9.02 11.36
N PHE A 70 9.01 8.72 10.09
CA PHE A 70 9.91 7.63 9.71
C PHE A 70 11.38 7.99 9.94
N HIS A 71 11.78 9.24 9.74
CA HIS A 71 13.15 9.70 9.97
C HIS A 71 13.51 9.77 11.45
N LEU A 72 12.62 10.26 12.31
CA LEU A 72 12.85 10.37 13.76
C LEU A 72 13.01 8.99 14.44
N GLN A 73 12.36 7.96 13.92
CA GLN A 73 12.47 6.59 14.46
C GLN A 73 13.76 5.90 14.00
N SER A 74 14.33 6.29 12.86
CA SER A 74 15.62 5.75 12.40
C SER A 74 16.83 6.34 13.16
N GLU A 75 16.73 7.56 13.68
CA GLU A 75 17.82 8.20 14.43
C GLU A 75 18.02 7.64 15.86
N GLY A 76 16.99 7.02 16.43
CA GLY A 76 17.05 6.43 17.79
C GLY A 76 17.66 5.03 17.86
N MET A 77 17.92 4.39 16.75
CA MET A 77 18.46 3.04 16.64
C MET A 77 19.80 3.04 15.89
N GLN A 78 20.83 3.59 16.53
CA GLN A 78 22.11 3.88 15.89
C GLN A 78 23.06 2.68 15.68
N ASP A 79 22.66 1.46 16.01
CA ASP A 79 23.49 0.28 15.77
C ASP A 79 22.70 -0.85 15.08
N GLU A 80 23.12 -1.21 13.86
CA GLU A 80 22.87 -2.44 13.11
C GLU A 80 21.60 -2.60 12.27
N VAL A 81 20.72 -1.61 12.10
CA VAL A 81 19.55 -1.83 11.23
C VAL A 81 19.43 -0.77 10.15
N ASP A 82 20.43 -0.72 9.32
CA ASP A 82 20.42 0.03 8.06
C ASP A 82 19.26 -0.49 7.19
N GLY A 83 18.14 0.23 7.16
CA GLY A 83 16.97 -0.10 6.35
C GLY A 83 15.69 -0.46 7.08
N LEU A 84 15.52 -0.13 8.37
CA LEU A 84 14.46 -0.70 9.18
C LEU A 84 13.05 -0.22 8.89
N ILE A 85 12.84 0.99 8.43
CA ILE A 85 11.49 1.51 8.19
C ILE A 85 11.45 2.40 6.95
N ASN A 86 11.33 1.78 5.78
CA ASN A 86 10.90 2.47 4.59
C ASN A 86 9.66 1.77 4.04
N PRO A 87 8.44 2.17 4.48
CA PRO A 87 7.19 1.56 4.03
C PRO A 87 7.05 1.56 2.51
N HIS A 88 7.61 2.56 1.83
CA HIS A 88 7.57 2.63 0.37
C HIS A 88 8.36 1.48 -0.26
N ARG A 89 9.56 1.20 0.24
CA ARG A 89 10.38 0.08 -0.23
C ARG A 89 9.67 -1.26 0.00
N ASP A 90 9.09 -1.42 1.20
CA ASP A 90 8.43 -2.67 1.57
C ASP A 90 7.13 -2.88 0.76
N VAL A 91 6.35 -1.81 0.51
CA VAL A 91 5.17 -1.86 -0.38
C VAL A 91 5.57 -2.25 -1.80
N GLU A 92 6.60 -1.60 -2.38
CA GLU A 92 7.07 -1.89 -3.74
C GLU A 92 7.62 -3.32 -3.88
N GLU A 93 8.35 -3.80 -2.89
CA GLU A 93 8.85 -5.17 -2.88
C GLU A 93 7.72 -6.19 -2.82
N LEU A 94 6.75 -6.01 -1.91
CA LEU A 94 5.59 -6.88 -1.78
C LEU A 94 4.68 -6.84 -3.01
N ALA A 95 4.44 -5.67 -3.58
CA ALA A 95 3.68 -5.53 -4.82
C ALA A 95 4.35 -6.29 -5.97
N ARG A 96 5.68 -6.24 -6.08
CA ARG A 96 6.45 -7.00 -7.07
C ARG A 96 6.39 -8.51 -6.83
N GLN A 97 6.53 -8.98 -5.57
CA GLN A 97 6.40 -10.39 -5.24
C GLN A 97 4.99 -10.94 -5.58
N LEU A 98 3.98 -10.10 -5.42
CA LEU A 98 2.59 -10.45 -5.66
C LEU A 98 2.12 -10.19 -7.10
N ALA A 99 2.98 -9.68 -7.99
CA ALA A 99 2.60 -9.27 -9.35
C ALA A 99 2.01 -10.41 -10.23
N SER A 100 2.37 -11.67 -9.93
CA SER A 100 1.82 -12.84 -10.64
C SER A 100 0.46 -13.32 -10.09
N PHE A 101 -0.04 -12.70 -9.04
CA PHE A 101 -1.30 -13.08 -8.39
C PHE A 101 -2.38 -12.02 -8.60
N ILE A 102 -3.63 -12.48 -8.64
CA ILE A 102 -4.77 -11.54 -8.63
C ILE A 102 -4.98 -11.06 -7.19
N LEU A 103 -4.74 -9.77 -6.96
CA LEU A 103 -4.92 -9.17 -5.64
C LEU A 103 -6.41 -9.03 -5.27
N PRO A 104 -6.78 -9.20 -3.99
CA PRO A 104 -8.13 -8.92 -3.52
C PRO A 104 -8.56 -7.48 -3.81
N VAL A 105 -9.85 -7.26 -4.10
CA VAL A 105 -10.40 -5.92 -4.35
C VAL A 105 -10.03 -4.91 -3.25
N PRO A 106 -10.13 -5.22 -1.95
CA PRO A 106 -9.71 -4.28 -0.90
C PRO A 106 -8.24 -3.88 -0.99
N THR A 107 -7.34 -4.82 -1.29
CA THR A 107 -5.90 -4.55 -1.45
C THR A 107 -5.63 -3.67 -2.67
N ARG A 108 -6.29 -3.94 -3.81
CA ARG A 108 -6.17 -3.09 -5.01
C ARG A 108 -6.64 -1.66 -4.74
N ARG A 109 -7.72 -1.47 -3.96
CA ARG A 109 -8.18 -0.13 -3.55
C ARG A 109 -7.18 0.60 -2.65
N LEU A 110 -6.51 -0.11 -1.74
CA LEU A 110 -5.45 0.48 -0.91
C LEU A 110 -4.25 0.88 -1.77
N LEU A 111 -3.81 0.01 -2.69
CA LEU A 111 -2.73 0.31 -3.62
C LEU A 111 -3.07 1.50 -4.54
N PHE A 112 -4.29 1.58 -5.05
CA PHE A 112 -4.76 2.72 -5.83
C PHE A 112 -4.57 4.04 -5.07
N LYS A 113 -5.05 4.10 -3.81
CA LYS A 113 -4.90 5.29 -2.95
C LYS A 113 -3.44 5.59 -2.63
N TYR A 114 -2.65 4.55 -2.40
CA TYR A 114 -1.22 4.68 -2.15
C TYR A 114 -0.50 5.28 -3.36
N TYR A 115 -0.68 4.73 -4.54
CA TYR A 115 -0.03 5.23 -5.74
C TYR A 115 -0.47 6.66 -6.09
N GLU A 116 -1.75 6.99 -5.93
CA GLU A 116 -2.20 8.37 -6.09
C GLU A 116 -1.54 9.32 -5.09
N LYS A 117 -1.51 8.95 -3.78
CA LYS A 117 -0.91 9.76 -2.72
C LYS A 117 0.55 10.11 -2.99
N TYR A 118 1.30 9.14 -3.52
CA TYR A 118 2.74 9.26 -3.74
C TYR A 118 3.13 9.61 -5.18
N GLY A 119 2.16 9.99 -6.02
CA GLY A 119 2.42 10.54 -7.35
C GLY A 119 2.71 9.50 -8.43
N PHE A 120 2.46 8.21 -8.20
CA PHE A 120 2.57 7.15 -9.20
C PHE A 120 1.27 7.03 -10.01
N PHE A 121 0.91 8.11 -10.73
CA PHE A 121 -0.42 8.25 -11.30
C PHE A 121 -0.77 7.20 -12.35
N GLY A 122 0.17 6.82 -13.22
CA GLY A 122 -0.06 5.75 -14.19
C GLY A 122 -0.40 4.41 -13.52
N ARG A 123 0.33 4.05 -12.45
CA ARG A 123 0.01 2.82 -11.69
C ARG A 123 -1.33 2.90 -10.96
N ALA A 124 -1.70 4.07 -10.48
CA ALA A 124 -3.02 4.28 -9.88
C ALA A 124 -4.11 4.10 -10.93
N GLU A 125 -3.93 4.65 -12.12
CA GLU A 125 -4.84 4.49 -13.24
C GLU A 125 -4.99 3.03 -13.66
N ASP A 126 -3.90 2.27 -13.81
CA ASP A 126 -3.93 0.84 -14.13
C ASP A 126 -4.81 0.07 -13.13
N LEU A 127 -4.63 0.33 -11.82
CA LEU A 127 -5.46 -0.31 -10.78
C LEU A 127 -6.92 0.11 -10.81
N LEU A 128 -7.20 1.36 -11.18
CA LEU A 128 -8.58 1.84 -11.36
C LEU A 128 -9.26 1.08 -12.50
N PHE A 129 -8.57 0.88 -13.62
CA PHE A 129 -9.09 0.08 -14.74
C PHE A 129 -9.29 -1.37 -14.37
N ASP A 130 -8.32 -2.00 -13.67
CA ASP A 130 -8.46 -3.36 -13.15
C ASP A 130 -9.68 -3.53 -12.23
N LEU A 131 -9.97 -2.54 -11.40
CA LEU A 131 -11.14 -2.54 -10.53
C LEU A 131 -12.44 -2.41 -11.33
N LEU A 132 -12.47 -1.54 -12.35
CA LEU A 132 -13.63 -1.37 -13.25
C LEU A 132 -13.86 -2.61 -14.13
N GLU A 133 -12.81 -3.28 -14.58
CA GLU A 133 -12.93 -4.53 -15.33
C GLU A 133 -13.52 -5.66 -14.46
N HIS A 134 -13.17 -5.67 -13.17
CA HIS A 134 -13.72 -6.64 -12.22
C HIS A 134 -15.22 -6.44 -11.97
N ASP A 135 -15.65 -5.19 -11.77
CA ASP A 135 -17.07 -4.84 -11.64
C ASP A 135 -17.34 -3.43 -12.17
N ARG A 136 -17.87 -3.38 -13.40
CA ARG A 136 -18.22 -2.13 -14.08
C ARG A 136 -19.38 -1.37 -13.45
N SER A 137 -20.14 -2.00 -12.57
CA SER A 137 -21.29 -1.41 -11.87
C SER A 137 -20.96 -0.90 -10.47
N ASP A 138 -19.72 -1.10 -10.01
CA ASP A 138 -19.27 -0.65 -8.69
C ASP A 138 -19.22 0.89 -8.60
N LEU A 139 -20.26 1.46 -8.02
CA LEU A 139 -20.42 2.90 -7.86
C LEU A 139 -19.27 3.54 -7.07
N GLN A 140 -18.65 2.79 -6.14
CA GLN A 140 -17.52 3.29 -5.39
C GLN A 140 -16.29 3.47 -6.29
N THR A 141 -15.98 2.48 -7.12
CA THR A 141 -14.85 2.58 -8.07
C THR A 141 -15.08 3.67 -9.11
N ILE A 142 -16.32 3.83 -9.62
CA ILE A 142 -16.67 4.91 -10.56
C ILE A 142 -16.48 6.28 -9.89
N SER A 143 -16.94 6.43 -8.65
CA SER A 143 -16.78 7.68 -7.89
C SER A 143 -15.32 7.98 -7.60
N ASP A 144 -14.54 6.97 -7.18
CA ASP A 144 -13.11 7.10 -6.91
C ASP A 144 -12.35 7.56 -8.17
N GLY A 145 -12.67 6.96 -9.33
CA GLY A 145 -12.10 7.33 -10.63
C GLY A 145 -12.42 8.78 -11.02
N HIS A 146 -13.68 9.18 -10.90
CA HIS A 146 -14.08 10.57 -11.18
C HIS A 146 -13.34 11.57 -10.29
N HIS A 147 -13.18 11.28 -9.00
CA HIS A 147 -12.43 12.12 -8.08
C HIS A 147 -10.93 12.13 -8.39
N PHE A 148 -10.36 11.00 -8.78
CA PHE A 148 -8.97 10.86 -9.19
C PHE A 148 -8.65 11.80 -10.37
N TYR A 149 -9.35 11.67 -11.49
CA TYR A 149 -9.12 12.54 -12.65
C TYR A 149 -9.36 14.02 -12.35
N ARG A 150 -10.37 14.35 -11.53
CA ARG A 150 -10.58 15.74 -11.09
C ARG A 150 -9.43 16.33 -10.29
N ARG A 151 -8.72 15.50 -9.51
CA ARG A 151 -7.50 15.92 -8.80
C ARG A 151 -6.32 16.06 -9.75
N LEU A 152 -6.16 15.14 -10.71
CA LEU A 152 -5.11 15.20 -11.73
C LEU A 152 -5.20 16.44 -12.61
N LEU A 153 -6.41 16.84 -13.02
CA LEU A 153 -6.62 18.07 -13.80
C LEU A 153 -6.12 19.35 -13.11
N ARG A 154 -5.91 19.32 -11.80
CA ARG A 154 -5.38 20.45 -11.02
C ARG A 154 -3.88 20.42 -10.79
N LYS A 155 -3.22 19.36 -11.23
CA LYS A 155 -1.76 19.18 -11.06
C LYS A 155 -1.00 19.83 -12.20
N GLU A 156 0.25 20.17 -11.94
CA GLU A 156 1.17 20.66 -12.96
C GLU A 156 1.57 19.57 -13.94
N ASP A 157 1.85 19.92 -15.19
CA ASP A 157 2.22 18.96 -16.24
C ASP A 157 3.50 18.19 -15.89
N ALA A 158 4.42 18.84 -15.17
CA ALA A 158 5.65 18.21 -14.69
C ALA A 158 5.36 17.10 -13.67
N GLU A 159 4.40 17.30 -12.74
CA GLU A 159 3.97 16.28 -11.78
C GLU A 159 3.30 15.09 -12.48
N LEU A 160 2.42 15.37 -13.45
CA LEU A 160 1.74 14.34 -14.23
C LEU A 160 2.73 13.49 -15.02
N THR A 161 3.69 14.14 -15.70
CA THR A 161 4.73 13.46 -16.47
C THR A 161 5.63 12.61 -15.55
N ALA A 162 6.03 13.14 -14.39
CA ALA A 162 6.81 12.39 -13.40
C ALA A 162 6.05 11.19 -12.86
N GLY A 163 4.72 11.29 -12.73
CA GLY A 163 3.83 10.20 -12.33
C GLY A 163 3.47 9.20 -13.43
N ASN A 164 4.09 9.34 -14.61
CA ASN A 164 3.86 8.49 -15.79
C ASN A 164 2.40 8.52 -16.28
N LEU A 165 1.77 9.70 -16.20
CA LEU A 165 0.44 9.96 -16.74
C LEU A 165 0.39 11.40 -17.28
N PRO A 166 0.87 11.63 -18.52
CA PRO A 166 0.95 12.98 -19.09
C PRO A 166 -0.44 13.60 -19.32
N ARG A 167 -0.50 14.94 -19.36
CA ARG A 167 -1.74 15.71 -19.50
C ARG A 167 -2.66 15.21 -20.61
N ALA A 168 -2.10 14.81 -21.75
CA ALA A 168 -2.86 14.32 -22.89
C ALA A 168 -3.66 13.03 -22.62
N GLU A 169 -3.32 12.28 -21.57
CA GLU A 169 -4.06 11.08 -21.15
C GLU A 169 -5.09 11.40 -20.06
N VAL A 170 -4.98 12.56 -19.40
CA VAL A 170 -5.90 13.00 -18.35
C VAL A 170 -7.12 13.77 -18.91
N GLU A 171 -6.98 14.41 -20.06
CA GLU A 171 -8.01 15.20 -20.75
C GLU A 171 -8.88 14.33 -21.66
#